data_324595d1fb13c9b8080f8621c82d9e99
#
_entry.id   324595d1fb13c9b8080f8621c82d9e99
#
_cell.length_a   1.000
_cell.length_b   1.000
_cell.length_c   1.000
_cell.angle_alpha   90.00
_cell.angle_beta   90.00
_cell.angle_gamma   90.00
#
_symmetry.space_group_name_H-M   'P 1'
#
loop_
_entity.id
_entity.type
_entity.pdbx_description
1 polymer ?
#
loop_
_entity_poly.entity_id
_entity_poly.type
_entity_poly.pdbx_seq_one_letter_code
_entity_poly.pdbx_strand_id
1 'polypeptide(L)'
;MMLRGRNAANADNVAAGAAGQQNNGHPIKRQITRGVTNNDVEKGEPKAKRAALSDVTRAVSNFRIDSTKKSAILQPKKIVNGVRRSLGKRTLSTSEYDQSIKKEIEKKASASPDPCPGFDFDKQNKGDLSSVPDYAFDIFLYYKHREGKFLVNDYTKRHRQVTKEMRAVLLDWMVEVQENFELNHETLYLAVKLVDTYLYNVKEIVRREDLQLVASAAIFIASKYDERHPPLIEDFLYICEDQFARDELCAMERKMFKVVGFDVGMPLSYRFLRRYAKVSQVDMATLTLARFVLETSLMFVDFVMVPESLMAAAAHLLAIRMKKIGDWSPVLKKYSGYKLEDVEPLMWSLNHMMRARPSMYPRLQTVCSKYSHEIFFEVAKIPLLIGGKAASEPVGPPAALKK
;
A
#
# COMPACT_ATOMS: atom_id res chain seq x y z
N MET A 1 64.46 -24.24 -9.87
CA MET A 1 64.90 -24.23 -8.47
C MET A 1 63.65 -24.25 -7.64
N MET A 2 63.25 -25.46 -7.19
CA MET A 2 63.37 -25.99 -5.85
C MET A 2 62.55 -25.17 -4.84
N LEU A 3 61.67 -25.69 -3.98
CA LEU A 3 61.23 -27.04 -3.57
C LEU A 3 60.03 -26.78 -2.60
N ARG A 4 58.96 -27.54 -2.69
CA ARG A 4 58.46 -28.51 -1.66
C ARG A 4 58.07 -27.87 -0.31
N GLY A 5 57.01 -28.26 0.34
CA GLY A 5 56.16 -29.48 0.39
C GLY A 5 55.09 -29.28 1.45
N ARG A 6 53.94 -29.93 1.26
CA ARG A 6 53.43 -31.10 2.02
C ARG A 6 53.27 -30.89 3.55
N ASN A 7 52.12 -31.08 4.15
CA ASN A 7 51.30 -32.28 4.37
C ASN A 7 49.97 -31.83 5.03
N ALA A 8 48.79 -32.28 4.73
CA ALA A 8 48.12 -33.57 4.82
C ALA A 8 47.68 -33.96 6.24
N ALA A 9 46.36 -34.16 6.30
CA ALA A 9 45.58 -35.16 7.06
C ALA A 9 45.41 -34.92 8.58
N ASN A 10 44.22 -34.96 9.12
CA ASN A 10 43.38 -36.09 9.35
C ASN A 10 41.98 -35.72 9.84
N ALA A 11 41.04 -36.44 9.36
CA ALA A 11 39.75 -36.78 9.84
C ALA A 11 39.78 -37.36 11.27
N ASP A 12 38.66 -37.15 11.99
CA ASP A 12 37.91 -38.26 12.55
C ASP A 12 36.58 -37.79 13.22
N ASN A 13 35.54 -38.46 12.84
CA ASN A 13 34.27 -38.68 13.46
C ASN A 13 34.17 -38.53 14.99
N VAL A 14 33.04 -38.00 15.48
CA VAL A 14 32.13 -38.77 16.36
C VAL A 14 30.71 -38.27 16.27
N ALA A 15 29.80 -39.20 16.11
CA ALA A 15 28.35 -39.09 16.05
C ALA A 15 27.70 -38.98 17.43
N ALA A 16 26.41 -38.62 17.37
CA ALA A 16 25.31 -38.94 18.28
C ALA A 16 24.96 -37.94 19.38
N GLY A 17 23.71 -37.55 19.38
CA GLY A 17 23.00 -36.96 20.51
C GLY A 17 21.71 -36.27 20.10
N ALA A 18 20.69 -37.05 19.74
CA ALA A 18 19.32 -36.56 19.63
C ALA A 18 18.78 -36.17 21.00
N ALA A 19 18.26 -34.96 21.15
CA ALA A 19 17.30 -34.64 22.21
C ALA A 19 16.36 -33.57 21.68
N GLY A 20 15.12 -33.97 21.44
CA GLY A 20 14.02 -33.08 21.09
C GLY A 20 13.69 -32.12 22.21
N GLN A 21 13.54 -30.86 21.86
CA GLN A 21 12.79 -29.91 22.70
C GLN A 21 11.58 -29.43 21.94
N GLN A 22 10.43 -29.91 22.42
CA GLN A 22 9.10 -29.40 22.11
C GLN A 22 9.03 -27.92 22.53
N ASN A 23 8.91 -27.03 21.61
CA ASN A 23 8.57 -25.63 21.88
C ASN A 23 7.05 -25.52 21.98
N ASN A 24 6.56 -25.57 23.22
CA ASN A 24 5.20 -25.18 23.58
C ASN A 24 5.04 -23.67 23.36
N GLY A 25 4.35 -23.30 22.30
CA GLY A 25 3.93 -21.93 22.04
C GLY A 25 2.85 -21.51 23.05
N HIS A 26 3.21 -20.64 23.98
CA HIS A 26 2.23 -19.91 24.79
C HIS A 26 1.75 -18.66 24.03
N PRO A 27 0.45 -18.41 24.00
CA PRO A 27 -0.08 -17.17 23.43
C PRO A 27 0.27 -15.99 24.37
N ILE A 28 0.95 -15.00 23.84
CA ILE A 28 1.16 -13.72 24.52
C ILE A 28 -0.18 -13.04 24.70
N LYS A 29 -0.74 -13.09 25.91
CA LYS A 29 -1.89 -12.30 26.32
C LYS A 29 -1.47 -10.85 26.44
N ARG A 30 -2.04 -9.97 25.62
CA ARG A 30 -2.01 -8.52 25.84
C ARG A 30 -2.70 -8.22 27.16
N GLN A 31 -1.95 -7.87 28.20
CA GLN A 31 -2.50 -7.32 29.42
C GLN A 31 -2.64 -5.81 29.25
N ILE A 32 -3.88 -5.35 29.13
CA ILE A 32 -4.25 -3.96 29.36
C ILE A 32 -4.34 -3.79 30.86
N THR A 33 -3.30 -3.25 31.50
CA THR A 33 -3.33 -2.89 32.91
C THR A 33 -4.01 -1.55 33.07
N ARG A 34 -5.23 -1.56 33.62
CA ARG A 34 -5.81 -0.39 34.28
C ARG A 34 -5.02 -0.12 35.56
N GLY A 35 -4.27 0.99 35.55
CA GLY A 35 -3.50 1.41 36.70
C GLY A 35 -4.23 2.44 37.54
N VAL A 36 -4.13 2.28 38.86
CA VAL A 36 -4.47 3.31 39.83
C VAL A 36 -3.24 3.52 40.72
N THR A 37 -2.91 4.85 40.88
CA THR A 37 -2.15 5.54 41.92
C THR A 37 -0.64 5.39 42.06
N ASN A 38 -0.01 6.58 41.91
CA ASN A 38 1.08 7.27 42.65
C ASN A 38 2.30 6.49 43.18
N ASN A 39 3.48 6.82 42.70
CA ASN A 39 4.54 7.66 43.30
C ASN A 39 5.87 7.48 42.55
N ASP A 40 6.48 8.60 42.24
CA ASP A 40 7.86 8.93 42.00
C ASP A 40 8.92 7.84 41.82
N VAL A 41 9.50 7.77 40.58
CA VAL A 41 10.95 7.79 40.33
C VAL A 41 11.21 8.19 38.87
N GLU A 42 11.93 9.28 38.66
CA GLU A 42 12.46 9.74 37.38
C GLU A 42 13.34 8.70 36.69
N LYS A 43 13.01 8.36 35.43
CA LYS A 43 13.99 7.96 34.41
C LYS A 43 13.41 8.25 33.02
N GLY A 44 14.18 8.99 32.21
CA GLY A 44 13.79 9.62 30.97
C GLY A 44 13.31 8.65 29.91
N GLU A 45 12.14 8.94 29.41
CA GLU A 45 11.56 8.36 28.20
C GLU A 45 11.56 9.38 27.04
N PRO A 46 11.57 8.92 25.79
CA PRO A 46 11.74 9.82 24.65
C PRO A 46 10.46 10.61 24.39
N LYS A 47 10.46 11.87 24.80
CA LYS A 47 9.39 12.88 24.59
C LYS A 47 9.11 13.17 23.09
N ALA A 48 9.88 12.64 22.15
CA ALA A 48 9.75 12.95 20.72
C ALA A 48 8.53 12.29 20.04
N LYS A 49 8.07 11.11 20.50
CA LYS A 49 6.94 10.39 19.86
C LYS A 49 5.57 11.01 20.16
N ARG A 50 5.38 11.59 21.34
CA ARG A 50 4.10 12.25 21.71
C ARG A 50 3.91 13.61 21.05
N ALA A 51 4.99 14.33 20.74
CA ALA A 51 4.91 15.64 20.07
C ALA A 51 4.48 15.52 18.60
N ALA A 52 4.90 14.46 17.88
CA ALA A 52 4.51 14.23 16.48
C ALA A 52 3.00 13.92 16.35
N LEU A 53 2.46 13.10 17.26
CA LEU A 53 1.03 12.76 17.27
C LEU A 53 0.16 13.99 17.51
N SER A 54 0.54 14.85 18.48
CA SER A 54 -0.20 16.06 18.81
C SER A 54 -0.15 17.11 17.68
N ASP A 55 0.92 17.15 16.90
CA ASP A 55 1.06 18.11 15.80
C ASP A 55 0.27 17.71 14.55
N VAL A 56 0.16 16.43 14.25
CA VAL A 56 -0.68 15.93 13.15
C VAL A 56 -2.16 16.04 13.52
N THR A 57 -2.54 15.67 14.73
CA THR A 57 -3.90 15.85 15.25
C THR A 57 -4.25 17.33 15.34
N ARG A 58 -3.33 18.23 15.71
CA ARG A 58 -3.51 19.68 15.62
C ARG A 58 -3.59 20.19 14.17
N ALA A 59 -2.82 19.64 13.24
CA ALA A 59 -2.94 20.01 11.84
C ALA A 59 -4.30 19.63 11.27
N VAL A 60 -4.87 18.49 11.70
CA VAL A 60 -6.23 18.04 11.33
C VAL A 60 -7.29 18.73 12.19
N SER A 61 -7.07 18.99 13.50
CA SER A 61 -8.02 19.65 14.41
C SER A 61 -8.07 21.16 14.28
N ASN A 62 -6.99 21.84 13.84
CA ASN A 62 -7.02 23.26 13.48
C ASN A 62 -7.90 23.55 12.25
N PHE A 63 -8.58 22.52 11.77
CA PHE A 63 -9.62 22.59 10.76
C PHE A 63 -11.05 22.77 11.36
N ARG A 64 -11.20 22.90 12.67
CA ARG A 64 -12.51 23.20 13.28
C ARG A 64 -12.93 24.63 13.05
N ILE A 65 -14.07 24.81 12.42
CA ILE A 65 -14.90 26.03 12.49
C ILE A 65 -16.08 25.72 13.40
N ASP A 66 -16.31 26.63 14.34
CA ASP A 66 -17.39 26.66 15.31
C ASP A 66 -18.74 26.17 14.76
N SER A 67 -19.29 25.10 15.31
CA SER A 67 -20.65 24.64 15.01
C SER A 67 -21.55 24.73 16.25
N THR A 68 -21.98 25.93 16.56
CA THR A 68 -23.18 26.16 17.37
C THR A 68 -24.39 26.30 16.46
N LYS A 69 -24.96 25.20 16.01
CA LYS A 69 -26.37 25.10 15.60
C LYS A 69 -26.91 23.70 15.81
N LYS A 70 -27.73 23.56 16.85
CA LYS A 70 -28.57 22.38 17.12
C LYS A 70 -29.50 22.14 15.94
N SER A 71 -29.42 20.99 15.29
CA SER A 71 -30.40 20.54 14.31
C SER A 71 -31.33 19.51 14.93
N ALA A 72 -32.61 19.71 14.65
CA ALA A 72 -33.75 18.99 15.20
C ALA A 72 -33.77 17.50 14.79
N ILE A 73 -34.13 16.68 15.74
CA ILE A 73 -34.38 15.24 15.61
C ILE A 73 -35.62 15.02 14.72
N LEU A 74 -35.45 14.44 13.56
CA LEU A 74 -36.56 13.94 12.72
C LEU A 74 -36.83 12.47 13.02
N GLN A 75 -38.05 12.19 13.52
CA GLN A 75 -38.55 10.84 13.80
C GLN A 75 -38.70 10.01 12.49
N PRO A 76 -38.56 8.66 12.57
CA PRO A 76 -38.63 7.81 11.39
C PRO A 76 -40.08 7.64 10.91
N LYS A 77 -40.37 8.03 9.67
CA LYS A 77 -41.60 7.73 8.96
C LYS A 77 -41.62 6.28 8.45
N LYS A 78 -42.72 5.57 8.73
CA LYS A 78 -43.01 4.21 8.26
C LYS A 78 -42.86 4.09 6.74
N ILE A 79 -42.12 3.07 6.30
CA ILE A 79 -41.97 2.72 4.88
C ILE A 79 -43.21 1.94 4.44
N VAL A 80 -43.92 2.50 3.48
CA VAL A 80 -45.00 1.85 2.74
C VAL A 80 -44.41 1.07 1.58
N ASN A 81 -44.81 -0.20 1.45
CA ASN A 81 -44.47 -1.09 0.33
C ASN A 81 -44.88 -0.48 -1.03
N GLY A 82 -43.93 -0.37 -1.92
CA GLY A 82 -44.23 0.09 -3.27
C GLY A 82 -43.16 -0.23 -4.30
N VAL A 83 -43.49 -1.20 -5.16
CA VAL A 83 -43.06 -1.36 -6.55
C VAL A 83 -41.59 -1.74 -6.81
N ARG A 84 -41.36 -3.03 -6.99
CA ARG A 84 -40.25 -3.59 -7.76
C ARG A 84 -40.29 -3.04 -9.20
N ARG A 85 -39.40 -2.10 -9.54
CA ARG A 85 -39.03 -1.83 -10.93
C ARG A 85 -37.82 -2.68 -11.27
N SER A 86 -37.97 -3.57 -12.23
CA SER A 86 -36.90 -4.38 -12.79
C SER A 86 -35.83 -3.48 -13.42
N LEU A 87 -34.66 -3.36 -12.82
CA LEU A 87 -33.49 -2.85 -13.50
C LEU A 87 -32.88 -4.00 -14.32
N GLY A 88 -33.29 -4.08 -15.58
CA GLY A 88 -32.61 -4.90 -16.58
C GLY A 88 -31.27 -4.27 -16.95
N LYS A 89 -30.23 -4.51 -16.14
CA LYS A 89 -28.84 -4.46 -16.59
C LYS A 89 -28.37 -5.90 -16.64
N ARG A 90 -28.08 -6.40 -17.86
CA ARG A 90 -27.31 -7.61 -18.07
C ARG A 90 -25.97 -7.45 -17.33
N THR A 91 -25.90 -7.89 -16.09
CA THR A 91 -24.65 -8.27 -15.47
C THR A 91 -24.25 -9.57 -16.15
N LEU A 92 -23.20 -9.54 -16.96
CA LEU A 92 -22.52 -10.77 -17.42
C LEU A 92 -22.32 -11.65 -16.20
N SER A 93 -22.71 -12.93 -16.28
CA SER A 93 -22.47 -13.89 -15.22
C SER A 93 -20.96 -13.93 -14.96
N THR A 94 -20.55 -14.15 -13.72
CA THR A 94 -19.12 -14.26 -13.34
C THR A 94 -18.37 -15.22 -14.26
N SER A 95 -19.04 -16.30 -14.71
CA SER A 95 -18.47 -17.30 -15.60
C SER A 95 -18.19 -16.79 -17.03
N GLU A 96 -19.03 -15.91 -17.58
CA GLU A 96 -18.80 -15.33 -18.92
C GLU A 96 -17.68 -14.28 -18.91
N TYR A 97 -17.57 -13.52 -17.81
CA TYR A 97 -16.49 -12.58 -17.59
C TYR A 97 -15.14 -13.34 -17.46
N ASP A 98 -15.10 -14.39 -16.66
CA ASP A 98 -13.89 -15.22 -16.45
C ASP A 98 -13.45 -15.93 -17.73
N GLN A 99 -14.40 -16.41 -18.55
CA GLN A 99 -14.09 -17.03 -19.86
C GLN A 99 -13.56 -16.01 -20.87
N SER A 100 -14.07 -14.78 -20.87
CA SER A 100 -13.57 -13.72 -21.75
C SER A 100 -12.14 -13.31 -21.40
N ILE A 101 -11.84 -13.20 -20.10
CA ILE A 101 -10.49 -12.93 -19.59
C ILE A 101 -9.54 -14.06 -19.97
N LYS A 102 -9.95 -15.30 -19.77
CA LYS A 102 -9.12 -16.47 -20.10
C LYS A 102 -8.74 -16.51 -21.59
N LYS A 103 -9.69 -16.26 -22.49
CA LYS A 103 -9.45 -16.17 -23.93
C LYS A 103 -8.52 -15.02 -24.31
N GLU A 104 -8.63 -13.88 -23.66
CA GLU A 104 -7.76 -12.70 -23.91
C GLU A 104 -6.34 -12.94 -23.38
N ILE A 105 -6.20 -13.60 -22.23
CA ILE A 105 -4.92 -14.03 -21.64
C ILE A 105 -4.23 -15.02 -22.61
N GLU A 106 -4.95 -16.06 -23.06
CA GLU A 106 -4.43 -17.06 -24.01
C GLU A 106 -3.99 -16.43 -25.34
N LYS A 107 -4.77 -15.45 -25.85
CA LYS A 107 -4.44 -14.70 -27.08
C LYS A 107 -3.21 -13.81 -26.91
N LYS A 108 -3.02 -13.18 -25.75
CA LYS A 108 -1.82 -12.36 -25.47
C LYS A 108 -0.59 -13.24 -25.21
N ALA A 109 -0.74 -14.36 -24.56
CA ALA A 109 0.35 -15.32 -24.32
C ALA A 109 0.90 -15.94 -25.61
N SER A 110 0.05 -16.14 -26.62
CA SER A 110 0.47 -16.68 -27.94
C SER A 110 1.06 -15.62 -28.90
N ALA A 111 0.96 -14.35 -28.60
CA ALA A 111 1.27 -13.26 -29.55
C ALA A 111 2.73 -12.75 -29.51
N SER A 112 3.55 -13.13 -28.51
CA SER A 112 4.96 -12.72 -28.46
C SER A 112 5.86 -13.87 -27.95
N PRO A 113 7.08 -14.01 -28.51
CA PRO A 113 8.00 -15.04 -28.02
C PRO A 113 8.36 -14.79 -26.55
N ASP A 114 8.52 -15.88 -25.79
CA ASP A 114 8.92 -15.82 -24.37
C ASP A 114 10.25 -15.06 -24.23
N PRO A 115 10.29 -13.92 -23.47
CA PRO A 115 11.52 -13.16 -23.31
C PRO A 115 12.65 -13.94 -22.61
N CYS A 116 12.32 -15.00 -21.90
CA CYS A 116 13.28 -15.85 -21.16
C CYS A 116 12.94 -17.32 -21.32
N PRO A 117 13.20 -17.94 -22.50
CA PRO A 117 12.89 -19.33 -22.75
C PRO A 117 13.64 -20.26 -21.79
N GLY A 118 12.94 -21.24 -21.24
CA GLY A 118 13.53 -22.23 -20.31
C GLY A 118 13.63 -21.78 -18.85
N PHE A 119 13.40 -20.51 -18.54
CA PHE A 119 13.31 -20.03 -17.17
C PHE A 119 11.85 -19.94 -16.71
N ASP A 120 11.53 -20.69 -15.66
CA ASP A 120 10.21 -20.66 -15.01
C ASP A 120 10.39 -20.58 -13.48
N PHE A 121 10.27 -19.38 -12.96
CA PHE A 121 10.44 -19.10 -11.53
C PHE A 121 9.43 -19.92 -10.68
N ASP A 122 8.19 -20.01 -11.13
CA ASP A 122 7.13 -20.65 -10.37
C ASP A 122 7.37 -22.18 -10.30
N LYS A 123 7.81 -22.80 -11.38
CA LYS A 123 8.23 -24.22 -11.38
C LYS A 123 9.43 -24.49 -10.48
N GLN A 124 10.40 -23.57 -10.43
CA GLN A 124 11.57 -23.73 -9.57
C GLN A 124 11.20 -23.63 -8.08
N ASN A 125 10.12 -22.91 -7.74
CA ASN A 125 9.69 -22.69 -6.37
C ASN A 125 8.47 -23.50 -5.94
N LYS A 126 8.23 -24.67 -6.56
CA LYS A 126 7.10 -25.57 -6.21
C LYS A 126 7.06 -25.98 -4.74
N GLY A 127 8.17 -25.97 -4.04
CA GLY A 127 8.25 -26.28 -2.61
C GLY A 127 7.71 -25.18 -1.69
N ASP A 128 7.56 -23.94 -2.17
CA ASP A 128 7.00 -22.82 -1.41
C ASP A 128 5.48 -22.73 -1.61
N LEU A 129 4.74 -23.45 -0.79
CA LEU A 129 3.28 -23.45 -0.82
C LEU A 129 2.67 -22.06 -0.63
N SER A 130 3.34 -21.15 0.10
CA SER A 130 2.89 -19.78 0.34
C SER A 130 2.89 -18.92 -0.94
N SER A 131 3.68 -19.31 -1.93
CA SER A 131 3.75 -18.63 -3.23
C SER A 131 2.68 -19.09 -4.22
N VAL A 132 1.95 -20.17 -3.91
CA VAL A 132 0.92 -20.77 -4.77
C VAL A 132 1.41 -20.94 -6.21
N PRO A 133 2.56 -21.62 -6.44
CA PRO A 133 3.30 -21.57 -7.70
C PRO A 133 2.51 -22.02 -8.92
N ASP A 134 1.61 -23.02 -8.77
CA ASP A 134 0.80 -23.53 -9.89
C ASP A 134 -0.22 -22.50 -10.43
N TYR A 135 -0.57 -21.46 -9.65
CA TYR A 135 -1.55 -20.44 -10.02
C TYR A 135 -0.95 -19.02 -10.05
N ALA A 136 0.28 -18.85 -9.58
CA ALA A 136 0.85 -17.51 -9.37
C ALA A 136 0.87 -16.66 -10.65
N PHE A 137 1.25 -17.25 -11.78
CA PHE A 137 1.29 -16.56 -13.06
C PHE A 137 -0.11 -16.07 -13.47
N ASP A 138 -1.11 -16.92 -13.41
CA ASP A 138 -2.49 -16.62 -13.77
C ASP A 138 -3.12 -15.58 -12.82
N ILE A 139 -2.81 -15.66 -11.52
CA ILE A 139 -3.27 -14.68 -10.52
C ILE A 139 -2.77 -13.28 -10.88
N PHE A 140 -1.49 -13.12 -11.22
CA PHE A 140 -0.93 -11.80 -11.55
C PHE A 140 -1.38 -11.29 -12.92
N LEU A 141 -1.64 -12.17 -13.88
CA LEU A 141 -2.31 -11.80 -15.14
C LEU A 141 -3.75 -11.32 -14.88
N TYR A 142 -4.49 -12.02 -14.05
CA TYR A 142 -5.84 -11.62 -13.64
C TYR A 142 -5.84 -10.25 -12.95
N TYR A 143 -4.93 -10.03 -11.99
CA TYR A 143 -4.80 -8.72 -11.34
C TYR A 143 -4.46 -7.62 -12.33
N LYS A 144 -3.55 -7.86 -13.26
CA LYS A 144 -3.16 -6.89 -14.28
C LYS A 144 -4.33 -6.55 -15.23
N HIS A 145 -5.13 -7.53 -15.59
CA HIS A 145 -6.34 -7.29 -16.37
C HIS A 145 -7.39 -6.51 -15.57
N ARG A 146 -7.52 -6.86 -14.29
CA ARG A 146 -8.52 -6.27 -13.40
C ARG A 146 -8.20 -4.82 -13.00
N GLU A 147 -6.93 -4.42 -12.92
CA GLU A 147 -6.54 -3.09 -12.45
C GLU A 147 -7.19 -1.94 -13.23
N GLY A 148 -7.45 -2.13 -14.52
CA GLY A 148 -8.12 -1.15 -15.37
C GLY A 148 -9.51 -0.72 -14.86
N LYS A 149 -10.22 -1.60 -14.12
CA LYS A 149 -11.52 -1.31 -13.51
C LYS A 149 -11.43 -0.29 -12.36
N PHE A 150 -10.28 -0.21 -11.71
CA PHE A 150 -10.05 0.59 -10.50
C PHE A 150 -9.15 1.80 -10.74
N LEU A 151 -8.96 2.19 -12.00
CA LEU A 151 -8.27 3.43 -12.32
C LEU A 151 -9.11 4.62 -11.89
N VAL A 152 -8.46 5.55 -11.20
CA VAL A 152 -9.06 6.76 -10.66
C VAL A 152 -8.40 7.96 -11.32
N ASN A 153 -9.19 8.92 -11.80
CA ASN A 153 -8.66 10.17 -12.32
C ASN A 153 -8.61 11.24 -11.22
N ASP A 154 -7.98 12.38 -11.52
CA ASP A 154 -7.90 13.51 -10.61
C ASP A 154 -9.30 14.02 -10.23
N TYR A 155 -9.67 13.79 -8.98
CA TYR A 155 -10.94 14.19 -8.38
C TYR A 155 -10.83 15.53 -7.60
N THR A 156 -9.64 16.08 -7.43
CA THR A 156 -9.42 17.30 -6.61
C THR A 156 -10.15 18.50 -7.16
N LYS A 157 -10.31 18.59 -8.49
CA LYS A 157 -11.06 19.65 -9.15
C LYS A 157 -12.54 19.67 -8.76
N ARG A 158 -13.12 18.51 -8.45
CA ARG A 158 -14.51 18.37 -8.04
C ARG A 158 -14.72 18.71 -6.57
N HIS A 159 -13.80 18.28 -5.71
CA HIS A 159 -13.86 18.53 -4.28
C HIS A 159 -13.05 19.76 -3.91
N ARG A 160 -13.61 20.96 -4.09
CA ARG A 160 -12.92 22.25 -3.90
C ARG A 160 -12.30 22.45 -2.51
N GLN A 161 -12.79 21.72 -1.50
CA GLN A 161 -12.27 21.75 -0.13
C GLN A 161 -11.22 20.65 0.14
N VAL A 162 -10.90 19.81 -0.84
CA VAL A 162 -9.90 18.74 -0.72
C VAL A 162 -8.74 19.06 -1.66
N THR A 163 -7.73 19.75 -1.13
CA THR A 163 -6.53 20.08 -1.90
C THR A 163 -5.56 18.88 -1.94
N LYS A 164 -4.56 18.97 -2.84
CA LYS A 164 -3.48 17.96 -2.92
C LYS A 164 -2.71 17.86 -1.60
N GLU A 165 -2.46 19.00 -0.97
CA GLU A 165 -1.76 19.10 0.31
C GLU A 165 -2.56 18.44 1.43
N MET A 166 -3.87 18.69 1.50
CA MET A 166 -4.74 18.05 2.51
C MET A 166 -4.78 16.53 2.35
N ARG A 167 -4.84 16.05 1.10
CA ARG A 167 -4.75 14.61 0.84
C ARG A 167 -3.39 14.06 1.27
N ALA A 168 -2.29 14.75 0.99
CA ALA A 168 -0.96 14.32 1.41
C ALA A 168 -0.83 14.24 2.94
N VAL A 169 -1.36 15.23 3.67
CA VAL A 169 -1.44 15.20 5.14
C VAL A 169 -2.27 14.02 5.64
N LEU A 170 -3.43 13.77 5.01
CA LEU A 170 -4.28 12.65 5.37
C LEU A 170 -3.54 11.31 5.20
N LEU A 171 -2.78 11.16 4.13
CA LEU A 171 -2.04 9.94 3.87
C LEU A 171 -0.84 9.75 4.80
N ASP A 172 -0.13 10.82 5.15
CA ASP A 172 0.94 10.78 6.15
C ASP A 172 0.39 10.29 7.51
N TRP A 173 -0.79 10.80 7.91
CA TRP A 173 -1.53 10.31 9.08
C TRP A 173 -1.98 8.85 8.94
N MET A 174 -2.46 8.42 7.77
CA MET A 174 -2.83 7.01 7.55
C MET A 174 -1.64 6.05 7.71
N VAL A 175 -0.44 6.47 7.31
CA VAL A 175 0.79 5.70 7.53
C VAL A 175 1.09 5.61 9.03
N GLU A 176 0.92 6.70 9.79
CA GLU A 176 1.08 6.70 11.24
C GLU A 176 0.09 5.76 11.94
N VAL A 177 -1.18 5.77 11.52
CA VAL A 177 -2.20 4.81 12.01
C VAL A 177 -1.80 3.37 11.68
N GLN A 178 -1.28 3.13 10.47
CA GLN A 178 -0.81 1.80 10.06
C GLN A 178 0.34 1.31 10.96
N GLU A 179 1.28 2.17 11.34
CA GLU A 179 2.37 1.82 12.26
C GLU A 179 1.85 1.60 13.69
N ASN A 180 0.98 2.47 14.19
CA ASN A 180 0.44 2.39 15.56
C ASN A 180 -0.42 1.13 15.78
N PHE A 181 -1.18 0.71 14.77
CA PHE A 181 -1.99 -0.51 14.82
C PHE A 181 -1.26 -1.75 14.32
N GLU A 182 0.02 -1.63 13.93
CA GLU A 182 0.83 -2.72 13.37
C GLU A 182 0.15 -3.42 12.19
N LEU A 183 -0.57 -2.66 11.33
CA LEU A 183 -1.28 -3.23 10.19
C LEU A 183 -0.32 -3.63 9.07
N ASN A 184 -0.74 -4.61 8.27
CA ASN A 184 -0.01 -5.01 7.08
C ASN A 184 0.10 -3.86 6.06
N HIS A 185 1.13 -3.91 5.22
CA HIS A 185 1.27 -2.92 4.16
C HIS A 185 0.11 -2.99 3.17
N GLU A 186 -0.38 -4.19 2.86
CA GLU A 186 -1.54 -4.41 1.99
C GLU A 186 -2.77 -3.65 2.51
N THR A 187 -2.99 -3.64 3.82
CA THR A 187 -4.07 -2.89 4.47
C THR A 187 -3.97 -1.39 4.21
N LEU A 188 -2.77 -0.81 4.35
CA LEU A 188 -2.54 0.60 4.04
C LEU A 188 -2.84 0.92 2.56
N TYR A 189 -2.26 0.13 1.63
CA TYR A 189 -2.46 0.37 0.20
C TYR A 189 -3.93 0.23 -0.21
N LEU A 190 -4.64 -0.76 0.35
CA LEU A 190 -6.07 -0.92 0.12
C LEU A 190 -6.86 0.26 0.69
N ALA A 191 -6.55 0.70 1.90
CA ALA A 191 -7.21 1.85 2.53
C ALA A 191 -7.05 3.12 1.70
N VAL A 192 -5.84 3.42 1.21
CA VAL A 192 -5.58 4.56 0.33
C VAL A 192 -6.37 4.45 -0.97
N LYS A 193 -6.39 3.26 -1.58
CA LYS A 193 -7.17 3.02 -2.80
C LYS A 193 -8.67 3.19 -2.57
N LEU A 194 -9.18 2.79 -1.41
CA LEU A 194 -10.59 3.01 -1.02
C LEU A 194 -10.90 4.50 -0.86
N VAL A 195 -10.02 5.28 -0.23
CA VAL A 195 -10.17 6.75 -0.11
C VAL A 195 -10.25 7.38 -1.49
N ASP A 196 -9.30 7.08 -2.39
CA ASP A 196 -9.26 7.66 -3.73
C ASP A 196 -10.49 7.24 -4.56
N THR A 197 -10.87 5.97 -4.50
CA THR A 197 -12.05 5.46 -5.21
C THR A 197 -13.34 6.08 -4.67
N TYR A 198 -13.44 6.26 -3.35
CA TYR A 198 -14.59 6.92 -2.72
C TYR A 198 -14.68 8.38 -3.17
N LEU A 199 -13.58 9.15 -3.06
CA LEU A 199 -13.54 10.55 -3.48
C LEU A 199 -13.83 10.71 -4.98
N TYR A 200 -13.41 9.77 -5.80
CA TYR A 200 -13.70 9.78 -7.24
C TYR A 200 -15.16 9.49 -7.56
N ASN A 201 -15.80 8.55 -6.85
CA ASN A 201 -17.14 8.06 -7.19
C ASN A 201 -18.29 8.77 -6.44
N VAL A 202 -18.01 9.32 -5.24
CA VAL A 202 -19.04 9.99 -4.44
C VAL A 202 -19.60 11.20 -5.20
N LYS A 203 -20.94 11.34 -5.22
CA LYS A 203 -21.60 12.42 -5.95
C LYS A 203 -21.58 13.75 -5.20
N GLU A 204 -21.68 13.67 -3.86
CA GLU A 204 -21.66 14.84 -3.00
C GLU A 204 -20.24 15.42 -2.89
N ILE A 205 -20.15 16.72 -2.65
CA ILE A 205 -18.87 17.38 -2.34
C ILE A 205 -18.46 16.96 -0.93
N VAL A 206 -17.30 16.31 -0.81
CA VAL A 206 -16.72 15.94 0.48
C VAL A 206 -16.12 17.19 1.10
N ARG A 207 -16.47 17.45 2.35
CA ARG A 207 -15.93 18.54 3.14
C ARG A 207 -14.58 18.14 3.74
N ARG A 208 -13.78 19.12 4.05
CA ARG A 208 -12.49 18.96 4.68
C ARG A 208 -12.60 18.25 6.04
N GLU A 209 -13.63 18.61 6.84
CA GLU A 209 -13.87 18.07 8.18
C GLU A 209 -14.18 16.57 8.13
N ASP A 210 -14.72 16.07 7.02
CA ASP A 210 -15.12 14.67 6.85
C ASP A 210 -13.93 13.77 6.43
N LEU A 211 -12.76 14.33 6.07
CA LEU A 211 -11.64 13.56 5.50
C LEU A 211 -11.07 12.53 6.45
N GLN A 212 -10.94 12.87 7.74
CA GLN A 212 -10.43 11.94 8.75
C GLN A 212 -11.40 10.78 8.97
N LEU A 213 -12.70 11.04 9.02
CA LEU A 213 -13.73 10.02 9.10
C LEU A 213 -13.73 9.10 7.86
N VAL A 214 -13.54 9.67 6.66
CA VAL A 214 -13.40 8.90 5.41
C VAL A 214 -12.19 7.98 5.47
N ALA A 215 -11.02 8.49 5.91
CA ALA A 215 -9.80 7.69 6.00
C ALA A 215 -9.90 6.61 7.09
N SER A 216 -10.49 6.92 8.25
CA SER A 216 -10.75 5.95 9.33
C SER A 216 -11.65 4.82 8.84
N ALA A 217 -12.74 5.15 8.14
CA ALA A 217 -13.63 4.14 7.56
C ALA A 217 -12.90 3.29 6.50
N ALA A 218 -12.04 3.88 5.69
CA ALA A 218 -11.24 3.14 4.70
C ALA A 218 -10.26 2.16 5.35
N ILE A 219 -9.52 2.60 6.39
CA ILE A 219 -8.61 1.72 7.16
C ILE A 219 -9.41 0.61 7.85
N PHE A 220 -10.57 0.95 8.43
CA PHE A 220 -11.44 -0.02 9.09
C PHE A 220 -11.96 -1.10 8.14
N ILE A 221 -12.39 -0.72 6.92
CA ILE A 221 -12.79 -1.67 5.87
C ILE A 221 -11.60 -2.53 5.45
N ALA A 222 -10.46 -1.89 5.14
CA ALA A 222 -9.26 -2.58 4.69
C ALA A 222 -8.73 -3.57 5.74
N SER A 223 -8.75 -3.18 7.02
CA SER A 223 -8.35 -4.06 8.13
C SER A 223 -9.25 -5.28 8.24
N LYS A 224 -10.57 -5.12 8.14
CA LYS A 224 -11.51 -6.26 8.17
C LYS A 224 -11.35 -7.19 6.96
N TYR A 225 -10.82 -6.68 5.85
CA TYR A 225 -10.60 -7.45 4.63
C TYR A 225 -9.26 -8.22 4.65
N ASP A 226 -8.19 -7.60 5.14
CA ASP A 226 -6.81 -8.13 4.95
C ASP A 226 -6.14 -8.57 6.27
N GLU A 227 -6.61 -8.09 7.45
CA GLU A 227 -6.02 -8.44 8.74
C GLU A 227 -6.68 -9.67 9.37
N ARG A 228 -5.86 -10.49 10.04
CA ARG A 228 -6.37 -11.61 10.84
C ARG A 228 -7.14 -11.12 12.07
N HIS A 229 -6.68 -10.03 12.67
CA HIS A 229 -7.25 -9.40 13.86
C HIS A 229 -7.37 -7.89 13.60
N PRO A 230 -8.47 -7.44 13.00
CA PRO A 230 -8.66 -6.02 12.74
C PRO A 230 -8.80 -5.23 14.04
N PRO A 231 -8.40 -3.93 14.07
CA PRO A 231 -8.66 -3.04 15.19
C PRO A 231 -10.16 -2.90 15.47
N LEU A 232 -10.52 -2.62 16.72
CA LEU A 232 -11.89 -2.35 17.12
C LEU A 232 -12.30 -0.93 16.76
N ILE A 233 -13.59 -0.64 16.77
CA ILE A 233 -14.10 0.72 16.52
C ILE A 233 -13.57 1.68 17.57
N GLU A 234 -13.49 1.23 18.82
CA GLU A 234 -12.99 1.99 19.96
C GLU A 234 -11.53 2.45 19.77
N ASP A 235 -10.70 1.64 19.10
CA ASP A 235 -9.33 2.01 18.77
C ASP A 235 -9.30 3.19 17.78
N PHE A 236 -10.22 3.22 16.81
CA PHE A 236 -10.36 4.34 15.88
C PHE A 236 -10.88 5.60 16.54
N LEU A 237 -11.85 5.49 17.46
CA LEU A 237 -12.33 6.64 18.23
C LEU A 237 -11.20 7.24 19.06
N TYR A 238 -10.45 6.38 19.74
CA TYR A 238 -9.31 6.79 20.56
C TYR A 238 -8.21 7.52 19.75
N ILE A 239 -7.78 6.96 18.61
CA ILE A 239 -6.72 7.58 17.80
C ILE A 239 -7.17 8.88 17.11
N CYS A 240 -8.49 9.04 16.94
CA CYS A 240 -9.10 10.25 16.41
C CYS A 240 -9.55 11.23 17.50
N GLU A 241 -9.18 11.01 18.77
CA GLU A 241 -9.55 11.86 19.90
C GLU A 241 -11.07 12.15 19.96
N ASP A 242 -11.90 11.13 19.73
CA ASP A 242 -13.36 11.21 19.68
C ASP A 242 -13.92 12.31 18.76
N GLN A 243 -13.22 12.61 17.65
CA GLN A 243 -13.65 13.61 16.66
C GLN A 243 -15.00 13.25 16.00
N PHE A 244 -15.37 11.99 16.03
CA PHE A 244 -16.64 11.47 15.52
C PHE A 244 -17.16 10.35 16.41
N ALA A 245 -18.46 10.13 16.39
CA ALA A 245 -19.11 9.08 17.17
C ALA A 245 -19.01 7.71 16.47
N ARG A 246 -19.18 6.63 17.25
CA ARG A 246 -19.26 5.25 16.74
C ARG A 246 -20.23 5.10 15.56
N ASP A 247 -21.44 5.68 15.70
CA ASP A 247 -22.47 5.57 14.67
C ASP A 247 -22.09 6.29 13.38
N GLU A 248 -21.32 7.36 13.46
CA GLU A 248 -20.80 8.10 12.29
C GLU A 248 -19.78 7.28 11.53
N LEU A 249 -18.85 6.59 12.22
CA LEU A 249 -17.90 5.68 11.60
C LEU A 249 -18.60 4.51 10.92
N CYS A 250 -19.58 3.89 11.58
CA CYS A 250 -20.39 2.81 11.01
C CYS A 250 -21.25 3.29 9.81
N ALA A 251 -21.75 4.51 9.85
CA ALA A 251 -22.51 5.10 8.74
C ALA A 251 -21.60 5.39 7.55
N MET A 252 -20.38 5.91 7.80
CA MET A 252 -19.40 6.17 6.76
C MET A 252 -18.90 4.87 6.12
N GLU A 253 -18.66 3.83 6.90
CA GLU A 253 -18.32 2.51 6.40
C GLU A 253 -19.36 2.01 5.40
N ARG A 254 -20.63 2.00 5.78
CA ARG A 254 -21.74 1.57 4.90
C ARG A 254 -21.87 2.45 3.65
N LYS A 255 -21.64 3.77 3.80
CA LYS A 255 -21.66 4.72 2.66
C LYS A 255 -20.52 4.42 1.70
N MET A 256 -19.31 4.23 2.23
CA MET A 256 -18.11 3.92 1.44
C MET A 256 -18.30 2.63 0.64
N PHE A 257 -18.74 1.54 1.28
CA PHE A 257 -19.01 0.27 0.59
C PHE A 257 -19.98 0.41 -0.58
N LYS A 258 -21.05 1.19 -0.40
CA LYS A 258 -22.04 1.47 -1.47
C LYS A 258 -21.41 2.26 -2.62
N VAL A 259 -20.59 3.28 -2.31
CA VAL A 259 -19.97 4.16 -3.30
C VAL A 259 -18.89 3.45 -4.10
N VAL A 260 -18.09 2.57 -3.46
CA VAL A 260 -17.08 1.77 -4.17
C VAL A 260 -17.67 0.52 -4.85
N GLY A 261 -18.97 0.26 -4.69
CA GLY A 261 -19.67 -0.84 -5.37
C GLY A 261 -19.40 -2.22 -4.77
N PHE A 262 -19.06 -2.31 -3.48
CA PHE A 262 -18.81 -3.55 -2.72
C PHE A 262 -17.62 -4.37 -3.23
N ASP A 263 -16.85 -3.87 -4.17
CA ASP A 263 -15.71 -4.57 -4.76
C ASP A 263 -14.40 -4.07 -4.14
N VAL A 264 -13.97 -4.71 -3.07
CA VAL A 264 -12.73 -4.39 -2.35
C VAL A 264 -11.53 -5.25 -2.81
N GLY A 265 -11.75 -6.21 -3.72
CA GLY A 265 -10.70 -7.03 -4.33
C GLY A 265 -9.86 -6.25 -5.34
N MET A 266 -9.40 -5.06 -4.97
CA MET A 266 -8.62 -4.16 -5.81
C MET A 266 -7.18 -4.66 -5.96
N PRO A 267 -6.62 -4.70 -7.19
CA PRO A 267 -5.19 -4.94 -7.37
C PRO A 267 -4.37 -3.82 -6.72
N LEU A 268 -3.34 -4.20 -5.94
CA LEU A 268 -2.50 -3.27 -5.19
C LEU A 268 -1.08 -3.29 -5.72
N SER A 269 -0.47 -2.12 -5.85
CA SER A 269 0.91 -1.97 -6.33
C SER A 269 1.92 -2.73 -5.45
N TYR A 270 1.69 -2.81 -4.14
CA TYR A 270 2.56 -3.56 -3.25
C TYR A 270 2.57 -5.08 -3.54
N ARG A 271 1.43 -5.68 -3.92
CA ARG A 271 1.38 -7.11 -4.31
C ARG A 271 2.17 -7.37 -5.59
N PHE A 272 2.08 -6.49 -6.58
CA PHE A 272 2.91 -6.55 -7.78
C PHE A 272 4.39 -6.37 -7.46
N LEU A 273 4.73 -5.40 -6.59
CA LEU A 273 6.10 -5.16 -6.17
C LEU A 273 6.73 -6.40 -5.53
N ARG A 274 6.03 -7.06 -4.61
CA ARG A 274 6.49 -8.31 -3.99
C ARG A 274 6.74 -9.40 -5.04
N ARG A 275 5.86 -9.51 -6.03
CA ARG A 275 6.02 -10.46 -7.13
C ARG A 275 7.28 -10.17 -7.95
N TYR A 276 7.48 -8.92 -8.36
CA TYR A 276 8.64 -8.51 -9.15
C TYR A 276 9.95 -8.70 -8.39
N ALA A 277 9.99 -8.33 -7.13
CA ALA A 277 11.14 -8.56 -6.25
C ALA A 277 11.47 -10.06 -6.12
N LYS A 278 10.45 -10.91 -5.96
CA LYS A 278 10.61 -12.35 -5.80
C LYS A 278 11.15 -13.01 -7.08
N VAL A 279 10.60 -12.69 -8.25
CA VAL A 279 11.04 -13.26 -9.53
C VAL A 279 12.41 -12.74 -9.98
N SER A 280 12.79 -11.54 -9.59
CA SER A 280 14.14 -10.98 -9.84
C SER A 280 15.15 -11.35 -8.77
N GLN A 281 14.74 -12.05 -7.71
CA GLN A 281 15.58 -12.56 -6.62
C GLN A 281 16.43 -11.46 -5.93
N VAL A 282 15.86 -10.25 -5.80
CA VAL A 282 16.54 -9.16 -5.08
C VAL A 282 16.45 -9.36 -3.57
N ASP A 283 17.40 -8.76 -2.83
CA ASP A 283 17.44 -8.81 -1.37
C ASP A 283 16.29 -7.99 -0.73
N MET A 284 16.05 -8.23 0.55
CA MET A 284 15.01 -7.53 1.31
C MET A 284 15.26 -6.02 1.39
N ALA A 285 16.50 -5.57 1.41
CA ALA A 285 16.80 -4.14 1.42
C ALA A 285 16.41 -3.46 0.11
N THR A 286 16.58 -4.14 -1.04
CA THR A 286 16.12 -3.62 -2.35
C THR A 286 14.60 -3.59 -2.43
N LEU A 287 13.91 -4.64 -1.97
CA LEU A 287 12.44 -4.64 -1.89
C LEU A 287 11.96 -3.49 -0.98
N THR A 288 12.61 -3.29 0.17
CA THR A 288 12.27 -2.22 1.11
C THR A 288 12.50 -0.84 0.52
N LEU A 289 13.59 -0.64 -0.24
CA LEU A 289 13.83 0.61 -0.98
C LEU A 289 12.74 0.88 -2.02
N ALA A 290 12.38 -0.13 -2.81
CA ALA A 290 11.30 0.01 -3.78
C ALA A 290 9.96 0.31 -3.11
N ARG A 291 9.69 -0.29 -1.93
CA ARG A 291 8.51 -0.02 -1.12
C ARG A 291 8.52 1.41 -0.58
N PHE A 292 9.66 1.93 -0.12
CA PHE A 292 9.79 3.32 0.30
C PHE A 292 9.39 4.30 -0.82
N VAL A 293 9.87 4.07 -2.04
CA VAL A 293 9.48 4.88 -3.21
C VAL A 293 7.99 4.78 -3.48
N LEU A 294 7.45 3.56 -3.45
CA LEU A 294 6.06 3.28 -3.74
C LEU A 294 5.13 3.87 -2.68
N GLU A 295 5.45 3.72 -1.39
CA GLU A 295 4.67 4.27 -0.28
C GLU A 295 4.73 5.81 -0.27
N THR A 296 5.88 6.41 -0.57
CA THR A 296 5.99 7.86 -0.77
C THR A 296 5.08 8.34 -1.91
N SER A 297 4.96 7.58 -3.00
CA SER A 297 4.13 7.96 -4.15
C SER A 297 2.64 8.04 -3.81
N LEU A 298 2.17 7.32 -2.80
CA LEU A 298 0.79 7.39 -2.32
C LEU A 298 0.39 8.81 -1.91
N MET A 299 1.33 9.63 -1.40
CA MET A 299 1.07 11.01 -1.00
C MET A 299 0.73 11.92 -2.18
N PHE A 300 1.11 11.55 -3.40
CA PHE A 300 0.98 12.38 -4.59
C PHE A 300 -0.23 11.95 -5.43
N VAL A 301 -1.31 12.72 -5.35
CA VAL A 301 -2.54 12.46 -6.12
C VAL A 301 -2.29 12.41 -7.64
N ASP A 302 -1.21 13.02 -8.10
CA ASP A 302 -0.84 13.03 -9.51
C ASP A 302 -0.56 11.62 -10.08
N PHE A 303 -0.28 10.64 -9.23
CA PHE A 303 -0.02 9.25 -9.64
C PHE A 303 -1.23 8.31 -9.51
N VAL A 304 -2.39 8.76 -9.00
CA VAL A 304 -3.57 7.89 -8.78
C VAL A 304 -4.11 7.26 -10.06
N MET A 305 -3.86 7.91 -11.21
CA MET A 305 -4.30 7.42 -12.53
C MET A 305 -3.39 6.36 -13.14
N VAL A 306 -2.23 6.11 -12.54
CA VAL A 306 -1.25 5.15 -13.09
C VAL A 306 -1.64 3.73 -12.67
N PRO A 307 -1.58 2.74 -13.59
CA PRO A 307 -1.82 1.35 -13.23
C PRO A 307 -0.89 0.86 -12.12
N GLU A 308 -1.45 0.12 -11.17
CA GLU A 308 -0.74 -0.37 -9.97
C GLU A 308 0.46 -1.26 -10.33
N SER A 309 0.31 -2.09 -11.37
CA SER A 309 1.39 -2.95 -11.86
C SER A 309 2.54 -2.16 -12.46
N LEU A 310 2.26 -1.03 -13.14
CA LEU A 310 3.28 -0.17 -13.71
C LEU A 310 3.99 0.68 -12.64
N MET A 311 3.24 1.17 -11.63
CA MET A 311 3.82 1.83 -10.45
C MET A 311 4.82 0.94 -9.74
N ALA A 312 4.44 -0.32 -9.50
CA ALA A 312 5.31 -1.32 -8.90
C ALA A 312 6.57 -1.60 -9.72
N ALA A 313 6.42 -1.71 -11.05
CA ALA A 313 7.53 -1.92 -11.97
C ALA A 313 8.52 -0.75 -11.96
N ALA A 314 8.01 0.49 -11.99
CA ALA A 314 8.84 1.69 -11.97
C ALA A 314 9.57 1.88 -10.63
N ALA A 315 8.91 1.65 -9.50
CA ALA A 315 9.53 1.70 -8.19
C ALA A 315 10.61 0.62 -8.03
N HIS A 316 10.37 -0.58 -8.55
CA HIS A 316 11.33 -1.69 -8.54
C HIS A 316 12.57 -1.37 -9.38
N LEU A 317 12.39 -0.87 -10.60
CA LEU A 317 13.50 -0.45 -11.48
C LEU A 317 14.33 0.67 -10.81
N LEU A 318 13.66 1.65 -10.18
CA LEU A 318 14.37 2.73 -9.48
C LEU A 318 15.26 2.17 -8.36
N ALA A 319 14.74 1.25 -7.54
CA ALA A 319 15.50 0.64 -6.46
C ALA A 319 16.71 -0.18 -6.95
N ILE A 320 16.54 -0.96 -8.03
CA ILE A 320 17.63 -1.72 -8.66
C ILE A 320 18.74 -0.77 -9.11
N ARG A 321 18.39 0.31 -9.81
CA ARG A 321 19.37 1.30 -10.31
C ARG A 321 20.03 2.10 -9.19
N MET A 322 19.28 2.50 -8.14
CA MET A 322 19.85 3.19 -6.97
C MET A 322 20.89 2.32 -6.26
N LYS A 323 20.64 1.02 -6.12
CA LYS A 323 21.58 0.08 -5.53
C LYS A 323 22.67 -0.41 -6.51
N LYS A 324 22.58 -0.04 -7.78
CA LYS A 324 23.52 -0.42 -8.84
C LYS A 324 23.69 -1.95 -8.99
N ILE A 325 22.61 -2.70 -8.79
CA ILE A 325 22.61 -4.17 -8.86
C ILE A 325 22.15 -4.73 -10.20
N GLY A 326 21.76 -3.88 -11.16
CA GLY A 326 21.36 -4.28 -12.50
C GLY A 326 20.42 -3.30 -13.17
N ASP A 327 19.62 -3.83 -14.11
CA ASP A 327 18.62 -3.10 -14.89
C ASP A 327 17.40 -4.01 -15.16
N TRP A 328 16.49 -3.57 -16.02
CA TRP A 328 15.28 -4.31 -16.40
C TRP A 328 15.60 -5.61 -17.14
N SER A 329 15.53 -6.73 -16.43
CA SER A 329 15.93 -8.03 -16.96
C SER A 329 14.86 -8.68 -17.84
N PRO A 330 15.21 -9.65 -18.72
CA PRO A 330 14.24 -10.46 -19.47
C PRO A 330 13.22 -11.17 -18.56
N VAL A 331 13.62 -11.57 -17.35
CA VAL A 331 12.73 -12.15 -16.34
C VAL A 331 11.66 -11.16 -15.91
N LEU A 332 12.06 -9.91 -15.57
CA LEU A 332 11.12 -8.85 -15.22
C LEU A 332 10.17 -8.54 -16.37
N LYS A 333 10.67 -8.51 -17.63
CA LYS A 333 9.82 -8.36 -18.82
C LYS A 333 8.79 -9.48 -18.94
N LYS A 334 9.17 -10.75 -18.71
CA LYS A 334 8.28 -11.92 -18.75
C LYS A 334 7.15 -11.80 -17.72
N TYR A 335 7.50 -11.57 -16.45
CA TYR A 335 6.54 -11.63 -15.34
C TYR A 335 5.74 -10.33 -15.15
N SER A 336 6.24 -9.19 -15.61
CA SER A 336 5.49 -7.92 -15.57
C SER A 336 4.70 -7.65 -16.85
N GLY A 337 5.17 -8.18 -17.99
CA GLY A 337 4.66 -7.88 -19.33
C GLY A 337 4.99 -6.46 -19.79
N TYR A 338 5.94 -5.78 -19.16
CA TYR A 338 6.42 -4.44 -19.54
C TYR A 338 7.83 -4.52 -20.13
N LYS A 339 8.09 -3.73 -21.17
CA LYS A 339 9.44 -3.47 -21.66
C LYS A 339 10.08 -2.34 -20.85
N LEU A 340 11.40 -2.19 -20.98
CA LEU A 340 12.12 -1.08 -20.33
C LEU A 340 11.55 0.28 -20.75
N GLU A 341 11.24 0.44 -22.05
CA GLU A 341 10.69 1.68 -22.60
C GLU A 341 9.35 2.09 -21.98
N ASP A 342 8.57 1.12 -21.49
CA ASP A 342 7.29 1.37 -20.81
C ASP A 342 7.49 1.83 -19.36
N VAL A 343 8.54 1.34 -18.69
CA VAL A 343 8.78 1.51 -17.25
C VAL A 343 9.68 2.71 -16.95
N GLU A 344 10.72 2.92 -17.75
CA GLU A 344 11.76 3.91 -17.47
C GLU A 344 11.26 5.36 -17.38
N PRO A 345 10.33 5.84 -18.23
CA PRO A 345 9.82 7.21 -18.10
C PRO A 345 9.10 7.45 -16.75
N LEU A 346 8.38 6.45 -16.25
CA LEU A 346 7.72 6.54 -14.94
C LEU A 346 8.75 6.42 -13.81
N MET A 347 9.76 5.57 -13.94
CA MET A 347 10.87 5.48 -12.99
C MET A 347 11.55 6.84 -12.77
N TRP A 348 11.85 7.57 -13.84
CA TRP A 348 12.41 8.92 -13.76
C TRP A 348 11.43 9.93 -13.12
N SER A 349 10.13 9.76 -13.36
CA SER A 349 9.11 10.57 -12.69
C SER A 349 9.05 10.30 -11.18
N LEU A 350 9.19 9.05 -10.75
CA LEU A 350 9.28 8.69 -9.33
C LEU A 350 10.57 9.22 -8.70
N ASN A 351 11.73 9.12 -9.38
CA ASN A 351 12.98 9.70 -8.90
C ASN A 351 12.86 11.22 -8.71
N HIS A 352 12.19 11.92 -9.64
CA HIS A 352 11.91 13.35 -9.52
C HIS A 352 10.99 13.64 -8.34
N MET A 353 9.91 12.88 -8.17
CA MET A 353 9.00 12.99 -7.02
C MET A 353 9.75 12.86 -5.69
N MET A 354 10.61 11.85 -5.55
CA MET A 354 11.41 11.64 -4.34
C MET A 354 12.33 12.84 -4.06
N ARG A 355 12.91 13.46 -5.08
CA ARG A 355 13.75 14.67 -4.96
C ARG A 355 12.95 15.90 -4.59
N ALA A 356 11.72 16.06 -5.12
CA ALA A 356 10.86 17.21 -4.89
C ALA A 356 10.11 17.15 -3.52
N ARG A 357 9.86 15.93 -2.99
CA ARG A 357 9.09 15.72 -1.77
C ARG A 357 9.52 16.59 -0.59
N PRO A 358 10.82 16.71 -0.23
CA PRO A 358 11.22 17.49 0.95
C PRO A 358 10.86 18.98 0.86
N SER A 359 10.86 19.54 -0.35
CA SER A 359 10.46 20.94 -0.57
C SER A 359 8.95 21.12 -0.71
N MET A 360 8.24 20.16 -1.30
CA MET A 360 6.78 20.22 -1.45
C MET A 360 6.05 19.96 -0.13
N TYR A 361 6.53 18.97 0.64
CA TYR A 361 5.91 18.52 1.89
C TYR A 361 6.91 18.48 3.05
N PRO A 362 7.49 19.62 3.47
CA PRO A 362 8.58 19.62 4.47
C PRO A 362 8.16 19.14 5.85
N ARG A 363 6.85 19.22 6.16
CA ARG A 363 6.29 18.80 7.45
C ARG A 363 5.85 17.34 7.48
N LEU A 364 5.65 16.69 6.33
CA LEU A 364 5.18 15.31 6.23
C LEU A 364 6.38 14.38 6.25
N GLN A 365 6.73 13.86 7.42
CA GLN A 365 7.94 13.08 7.63
C GLN A 365 7.69 11.62 8.00
N THR A 366 6.43 11.21 8.21
CA THR A 366 6.11 9.86 8.73
C THR A 366 6.71 8.77 7.87
N VAL A 367 6.50 8.79 6.55
CA VAL A 367 7.09 7.79 5.63
C VAL A 367 8.62 7.84 5.66
N CYS A 368 9.23 9.02 5.67
CA CYS A 368 10.69 9.14 5.69
C CYS A 368 11.29 8.65 7.01
N SER A 369 10.67 8.99 8.14
CA SER A 369 11.08 8.54 9.47
C SER A 369 11.01 7.03 9.60
N LYS A 370 9.90 6.42 9.17
CA LYS A 370 9.68 4.99 9.10
C LYS A 370 10.84 4.28 8.38
N TYR A 371 11.13 4.69 7.14
CA TYR A 371 12.16 4.05 6.32
C TYR A 371 13.60 4.49 6.63
N SER A 372 13.80 5.40 7.58
CA SER A 372 15.11 5.76 8.14
C SER A 372 15.53 4.86 9.29
N HIS A 373 14.63 4.01 9.80
CA HIS A 373 14.89 3.11 10.92
C HIS A 373 15.65 1.84 10.47
N GLU A 374 16.46 1.25 11.36
CA GLU A 374 17.25 0.04 11.09
C GLU A 374 16.41 -1.15 10.62
N ILE A 375 15.20 -1.33 11.19
CA ILE A 375 14.25 -2.40 10.79
C ILE A 375 13.93 -2.33 9.30
N PHE A 376 13.98 -1.14 8.70
CA PHE A 376 13.78 -0.90 7.28
C PHE A 376 15.08 -0.67 6.52
N PHE A 377 16.21 -1.19 7.03
CA PHE A 377 17.54 -1.09 6.42
C PHE A 377 17.99 0.35 6.13
N GLU A 378 17.42 1.33 6.82
CA GLU A 378 17.73 2.77 6.64
C GLU A 378 17.63 3.24 5.18
N VAL A 379 16.76 2.64 4.37
CA VAL A 379 16.72 2.86 2.92
C VAL A 379 16.40 4.30 2.53
N ALA A 380 15.80 5.09 3.41
CA ALA A 380 15.57 6.51 3.16
C ALA A 380 16.86 7.34 3.08
N LYS A 381 17.99 6.81 3.56
CA LYS A 381 19.32 7.45 3.50
C LYS A 381 20.07 7.15 2.20
N ILE A 382 19.58 6.21 1.37
CA ILE A 382 20.21 5.85 0.10
C ILE A 382 20.06 7.01 -0.91
N PRO A 383 21.16 7.46 -1.57
CA PRO A 383 21.09 8.58 -2.49
C PRO A 383 20.26 8.27 -3.73
N LEU A 384 19.49 9.26 -4.18
CA LEU A 384 18.68 9.19 -5.39
C LEU A 384 19.56 9.25 -6.66
N LEU A 385 19.02 8.81 -7.77
CA LEU A 385 19.72 8.87 -9.04
C LEU A 385 19.96 10.34 -9.49
N ILE A 386 21.15 10.59 -10.00
CA ILE A 386 21.51 11.87 -10.62
C ILE A 386 20.96 11.86 -12.06
N GLY A 387 20.27 12.95 -12.46
CA GLY A 387 19.68 13.07 -13.80
C GLY A 387 18.14 13.03 -13.78
N GLY A 388 17.55 12.89 -14.97
CA GLY A 388 16.10 12.94 -15.17
C GLY A 388 15.56 14.36 -15.26
N LYS A 389 14.33 14.59 -14.80
CA LYS A 389 13.62 15.88 -14.89
C LYS A 389 14.32 16.99 -14.10
N ALA A 390 14.27 18.21 -14.61
CA ALA A 390 14.74 19.39 -13.90
C ALA A 390 13.91 19.63 -12.62
N ALA A 391 14.52 20.24 -11.59
CA ALA A 391 13.84 20.53 -10.33
C ALA A 391 12.59 21.41 -10.49
N SER A 392 12.56 22.25 -11.53
CA SER A 392 11.43 23.15 -11.86
C SER A 392 10.26 22.45 -12.57
N GLU A 393 10.44 21.19 -13.03
CA GLU A 393 9.35 20.50 -13.71
C GLU A 393 8.29 20.04 -12.70
N PRO A 394 7.00 20.03 -13.10
CA PRO A 394 5.93 19.57 -12.23
C PRO A 394 6.08 18.08 -11.90
N VAL A 395 5.81 17.74 -10.62
CA VAL A 395 5.75 16.35 -10.19
C VAL A 395 4.53 15.67 -10.79
N GLY A 396 4.71 14.46 -11.28
CA GLY A 396 3.62 13.65 -11.83
C GLY A 396 4.10 12.64 -12.88
N PRO A 397 3.21 11.77 -13.35
CA PRO A 397 3.53 10.76 -14.33
C PRO A 397 3.91 11.39 -15.68
N PRO A 398 4.55 10.63 -16.58
CA PRO A 398 4.81 11.06 -17.95
C PRO A 398 3.52 11.48 -18.66
N ALA A 399 3.62 12.43 -19.60
CA ALA A 399 2.48 12.95 -20.36
C ALA A 399 1.68 11.85 -21.07
N ALA A 400 2.33 10.81 -21.55
CA ALA A 400 1.69 9.67 -22.20
C ALA A 400 0.73 8.88 -21.29
N LEU A 401 0.86 8.99 -19.97
CA LEU A 401 -0.02 8.35 -18.97
C LEU A 401 -1.11 9.29 -18.44
N LYS A 402 -1.07 10.56 -18.80
CA LYS A 402 -2.11 11.56 -18.45
C LYS A 402 -3.21 11.52 -19.54
N LYS A 403 -4.11 10.57 -19.45
CA LYS A 403 -5.26 10.47 -20.38
C LYS A 403 -6.53 11.05 -19.77
#